data_9582a4bf04865b0acadcddaedc48f16a
#
_entry.id   9582a4bf04865b0acadcddaedc48f16a
#
_cell.length_a   1.000
_cell.length_b   1.000
_cell.length_c   1.000
_cell.angle_alpha   90.00
_cell.angle_beta   90.00
_cell.angle_gamma   90.00
#
_symmetry.space_group_name_H-M   'P 1'
#
loop_
_entity.id
_entity.type
_entity.pdbx_description
1 polymer ?
#
loop_
_entity_poly.entity_id
_entity_poly.type
_entity_poly.pdbx_seq_one_letter_code
_entity_poly.pdbx_strand_id
1 'polypeptide(L)'
;ESVSHDIGKTRIFTNLSLCVNKNEKVLILGRSGLGKTSLFRLLLGFEQAGSGKILVNGLNLDKAHVHQIRQQLFYLSQDIDLRDETLNNLVTEIWEFNFDRKLSRETIEQLLTFLELSPGILEKRTGDLSGGERQRIGLLIGFLLNRPIWLLDEPTSALDNAMKKKIAEHLLSLDKTMIIISHDHCWQDSSAVRIERWS
;
A
#
# COMPACT_ATOMS: atom_id res chain seq x y z
N GLU A 1 -1.29 2.68 19.88
CA GLU A 1 -1.65 3.37 21.13
C GLU A 1 -0.39 3.98 21.75
N SER A 2 -0.36 5.32 21.88
CA SER A 2 0.73 6.09 22.49
C SER A 2 2.14 5.73 22.00
N VAL A 3 2.26 5.52 20.69
CA VAL A 3 3.53 5.11 20.07
C VAL A 3 4.49 6.28 20.02
N SER A 4 5.70 6.06 20.54
CA SER A 4 6.84 6.98 20.34
C SER A 4 7.91 6.27 19.55
N HIS A 5 8.53 6.97 18.62
CA HIS A 5 9.52 6.40 17.72
C HIS A 5 10.61 7.41 17.38
N ASP A 6 11.84 6.91 17.40
CA ASP A 6 13.04 7.66 17.07
C ASP A 6 13.80 6.99 15.93
N ILE A 7 14.34 7.78 15.01
CA ILE A 7 15.29 7.30 14.00
C ILE A 7 16.65 7.97 14.30
N GLY A 8 17.59 7.16 14.79
CA GLY A 8 18.87 7.69 15.30
C GLY A 8 18.65 8.62 16.49
N LYS A 9 18.99 9.92 16.31
CA LYS A 9 18.79 10.94 17.34
C LYS A 9 17.53 11.80 17.12
N THR A 10 16.77 11.54 16.04
CA THR A 10 15.63 12.36 15.67
C THR A 10 14.34 11.70 16.15
N ARG A 11 13.57 12.45 16.95
CA ARG A 11 12.22 12.05 17.37
C ARG A 11 11.28 12.19 16.18
N ILE A 12 10.64 11.08 15.77
CA ILE A 12 9.65 11.05 14.69
C ILE A 12 8.25 11.16 15.25
N PHE A 13 7.91 10.36 16.27
CA PHE A 13 6.62 10.38 16.92
C PHE A 13 6.76 10.52 18.42
N THR A 14 5.82 11.26 19.02
CA THR A 14 5.64 11.34 20.48
C THR A 14 4.20 11.03 20.80
N ASN A 15 3.95 9.90 21.47
CA ASN A 15 2.61 9.47 21.91
C ASN A 15 1.56 9.43 20.79
N LEU A 16 1.97 9.06 19.57
CA LEU A 16 1.06 8.91 18.44
C LEU A 16 0.03 7.81 18.74
N SER A 17 -1.24 8.16 18.64
CA SER A 17 -2.33 7.20 18.73
C SER A 17 -3.19 7.31 17.49
N LEU A 18 -3.38 6.20 16.78
CA LEU A 18 -4.23 6.09 15.61
C LEU A 18 -5.03 4.80 15.73
N CYS A 19 -6.34 4.90 15.57
CA CYS A 19 -7.23 3.74 15.48
C CYS A 19 -7.88 3.73 14.10
N VAL A 20 -7.86 2.58 13.43
CA VAL A 20 -8.48 2.36 12.13
C VAL A 20 -9.38 1.13 12.24
N ASN A 21 -10.66 1.31 11.98
CA ASN A 21 -11.64 0.23 12.07
C ASN A 21 -11.61 -0.65 10.80
N LYS A 22 -12.18 -1.85 10.89
CA LYS A 22 -12.33 -2.73 9.74
C LYS A 22 -13.12 -2.02 8.63
N ASN A 23 -12.61 -2.13 7.40
CA ASN A 23 -13.15 -1.50 6.18
C ASN A 23 -13.14 0.04 6.18
N GLU A 24 -12.53 0.67 7.18
CA GLU A 24 -12.34 2.12 7.19
C GLU A 24 -11.19 2.53 6.26
N LYS A 25 -11.34 3.69 5.61
CA LYS A 25 -10.32 4.33 4.80
C LYS A 25 -9.86 5.60 5.52
N VAL A 26 -8.59 5.66 5.84
CA VAL A 26 -7.98 6.81 6.53
C VAL A 26 -6.95 7.45 5.63
N LEU A 27 -7.12 8.73 5.34
CA LEU A 27 -6.16 9.54 4.60
C LEU A 27 -5.31 10.36 5.58
N ILE A 28 -4.01 10.15 5.57
CA ILE A 28 -3.07 10.93 6.37
C ILE A 28 -2.54 12.08 5.52
N LEU A 29 -2.88 13.30 5.92
CA LEU A 29 -2.37 14.54 5.34
C LEU A 29 -1.32 15.14 6.27
N GLY A 30 -0.27 15.69 5.70
CA GLY A 30 0.77 16.40 6.47
C GLY A 30 1.97 16.70 5.59
N ARG A 31 2.80 17.66 6.02
CA ARG A 31 4.01 18.06 5.29
C ARG A 31 4.96 16.87 5.11
N SER A 32 5.83 16.96 4.10
CA SER A 32 6.93 16.00 3.95
C SER A 32 7.82 16.03 5.22
N GLY A 33 8.37 14.88 5.60
CA GLY A 33 9.25 14.74 6.76
C GLY A 33 8.55 14.52 8.11
N LEU A 34 7.22 14.52 8.20
CA LEU A 34 6.49 14.25 9.45
C LEU A 34 6.43 12.77 9.85
N GLY A 35 7.19 11.91 9.17
CA GLY A 35 7.25 10.48 9.54
C GLY A 35 6.11 9.62 9.00
N LYS A 36 5.31 10.10 8.03
CA LYS A 36 4.20 9.31 7.49
C LYS A 36 4.65 7.94 6.95
N THR A 37 5.71 7.90 6.16
CA THR A 37 6.31 6.65 5.68
C THR A 37 6.91 5.82 6.82
N SER A 38 7.45 6.47 7.88
CA SER A 38 7.93 5.77 9.08
C SER A 38 6.80 5.05 9.82
N LEU A 39 5.58 5.60 9.82
CA LEU A 39 4.41 4.86 10.32
C LEU A 39 4.23 3.53 9.57
N PHE A 40 4.31 3.54 8.23
CA PHE A 40 4.18 2.31 7.44
C PHE A 40 5.32 1.32 7.73
N ARG A 41 6.55 1.81 7.89
CA ARG A 41 7.69 0.97 8.27
C ARG A 41 7.51 0.32 9.63
N LEU A 42 6.93 1.06 10.60
CA LEU A 42 6.53 0.51 11.89
C LEU A 42 5.44 -0.55 11.75
N LEU A 43 4.35 -0.27 11.01
CA LEU A 43 3.24 -1.21 10.81
C LEU A 43 3.68 -2.50 10.09
N LEU A 44 4.68 -2.40 9.22
CA LEU A 44 5.30 -3.54 8.55
C LEU A 44 6.33 -4.28 9.44
N GLY A 45 6.65 -3.74 10.62
CA GLY A 45 7.65 -4.31 11.52
C GLY A 45 9.07 -4.24 10.98
N PHE A 46 9.38 -3.30 10.06
CA PHE A 46 10.75 -3.00 9.64
C PHE A 46 11.49 -2.16 10.67
N GLU A 47 10.73 -1.42 11.46
CA GLU A 47 11.21 -0.61 12.58
C GLU A 47 10.44 -1.01 13.85
N GLN A 48 11.04 -0.74 15.01
CA GLN A 48 10.41 -1.01 16.31
C GLN A 48 10.03 0.30 16.97
N ALA A 49 8.85 0.34 17.57
CA ALA A 49 8.46 1.46 18.42
C ALA A 49 9.37 1.53 19.66
N GLY A 50 9.79 2.74 20.03
CA GLY A 50 10.54 2.97 21.27
C GLY A 50 9.67 2.80 22.51
N SER A 51 8.37 3.14 22.40
CA SER A 51 7.36 2.90 23.43
C SER A 51 5.97 2.83 22.80
N GLY A 52 4.99 2.43 23.59
CA GLY A 52 3.60 2.25 23.15
C GLY A 52 3.35 0.85 22.59
N LYS A 53 2.20 0.68 21.93
CA LYS A 53 1.73 -0.61 21.44
C LYS A 53 1.11 -0.49 20.07
N ILE A 54 1.42 -1.43 19.19
CA ILE A 54 0.80 -1.54 17.86
C ILE A 54 0.04 -2.86 17.80
N LEU A 55 -1.25 -2.77 17.49
CA LEU A 55 -2.12 -3.93 17.33
C LEU A 55 -2.67 -3.96 15.90
N VAL A 56 -2.65 -5.12 15.29
CA VAL A 56 -3.28 -5.38 13.98
C VAL A 56 -4.22 -6.57 14.15
N ASN A 57 -5.51 -6.34 13.99
CA ASN A 57 -6.56 -7.36 14.21
C ASN A 57 -6.41 -8.09 15.56
N GLY A 58 -6.09 -7.34 16.63
CA GLY A 58 -5.90 -7.88 17.97
C GLY A 58 -4.54 -8.51 18.24
N LEU A 59 -3.71 -8.73 17.22
CA LEU A 59 -2.35 -9.25 17.38
C LEU A 59 -1.36 -8.13 17.68
N ASN A 60 -0.54 -8.31 18.69
CA ASN A 60 0.54 -7.37 18.98
C ASN A 60 1.64 -7.49 17.91
N LEU A 61 2.10 -6.35 17.40
CA LEU A 61 3.19 -6.32 16.42
C LEU A 61 4.53 -6.54 17.13
N ASP A 62 4.92 -7.78 17.23
CA ASP A 62 6.16 -8.25 17.82
C ASP A 62 6.81 -9.35 16.96
N LYS A 63 7.93 -9.90 17.41
CA LYS A 63 8.66 -10.94 16.68
C LYS A 63 7.85 -12.22 16.47
N ALA A 64 6.92 -12.54 17.36
CA ALA A 64 6.10 -13.75 17.27
C ALA A 64 5.00 -13.63 16.21
N HIS A 65 4.43 -12.44 16.04
CA HIS A 65 3.26 -12.23 15.19
C HIS A 65 3.53 -11.46 13.89
N VAL A 66 4.72 -10.85 13.72
CA VAL A 66 5.03 -10.00 12.58
C VAL A 66 4.82 -10.69 11.23
N HIS A 67 5.13 -11.98 11.13
CA HIS A 67 4.91 -12.75 9.90
C HIS A 67 3.42 -12.90 9.59
N GLN A 68 2.63 -13.29 10.58
CA GLN A 68 1.17 -13.42 10.45
C GLN A 68 0.49 -12.07 10.13
N ILE A 69 1.00 -10.97 10.71
CA ILE A 69 0.51 -9.62 10.43
C ILE A 69 0.84 -9.24 8.99
N ARG A 70 2.09 -9.44 8.53
CA ARG A 70 2.48 -9.13 7.14
C ARG A 70 1.67 -9.87 6.10
N GLN A 71 1.24 -11.09 6.38
CA GLN A 71 0.36 -11.84 5.48
C GLN A 71 -1.03 -11.19 5.29
N GLN A 72 -1.43 -10.28 6.18
CA GLN A 72 -2.68 -9.53 6.08
C GLN A 72 -2.49 -8.16 5.42
N LEU A 73 -1.25 -7.70 5.25
CA LEU A 73 -0.94 -6.38 4.74
C LEU A 73 -0.56 -6.43 3.26
N PHE A 74 -1.00 -5.44 2.50
CA PHE A 74 -0.41 -5.04 1.24
C PHE A 74 0.17 -3.64 1.41
N TYR A 75 1.40 -3.44 0.97
CA TYR A 75 2.06 -2.15 0.98
C TYR A 75 2.45 -1.72 -0.42
N LEU A 76 1.94 -0.59 -0.85
CA LEU A 76 2.36 0.10 -2.05
C LEU A 76 3.22 1.30 -1.63
N SER A 77 4.52 1.21 -1.88
CA SER A 77 5.46 2.31 -1.60
C SER A 77 5.40 3.38 -2.68
N GLN A 78 5.76 4.61 -2.33
CA GLN A 78 5.91 5.71 -3.28
C GLN A 78 6.93 5.35 -4.37
N ASP A 79 8.09 4.84 -3.96
CA ASP A 79 9.12 4.31 -4.87
C ASP A 79 8.95 2.79 -4.95
N ILE A 80 8.34 2.34 -6.03
CA ILE A 80 8.11 0.91 -6.27
C ILE A 80 9.38 0.30 -6.83
N ASP A 81 10.13 -0.39 -5.97
CA ASP A 81 11.32 -1.15 -6.35
C ASP A 81 10.89 -2.58 -6.71
N LEU A 82 11.06 -2.94 -7.97
CA LEU A 82 10.77 -4.27 -8.50
C LEU A 82 12.08 -4.95 -8.87
N ARG A 83 12.21 -6.22 -8.52
CA ARG A 83 13.37 -7.04 -8.93
C ARG A 83 13.50 -7.02 -10.45
N ASP A 84 14.73 -6.91 -10.96
CA ASP A 84 15.00 -6.82 -12.40
C ASP A 84 14.78 -8.16 -13.12
N GLU A 85 13.56 -8.33 -13.61
CA GLU A 85 13.11 -9.51 -14.36
C GLU A 85 11.94 -9.15 -15.30
N THR A 86 11.42 -10.12 -16.06
CA THR A 86 10.19 -9.90 -16.82
C THR A 86 8.98 -9.80 -15.87
N LEU A 87 8.02 -8.95 -16.21
CA LEU A 87 6.81 -8.80 -15.38
C LEU A 87 6.01 -10.10 -15.27
N ASN A 88 6.00 -10.89 -16.34
CA ASN A 88 5.33 -12.18 -16.31
C ASN A 88 5.91 -13.11 -15.24
N ASN A 89 7.24 -13.19 -15.16
CA ASN A 89 7.92 -13.99 -14.14
C ASN A 89 7.62 -13.45 -12.73
N LEU A 90 7.78 -12.14 -12.53
CA LEU A 90 7.52 -11.50 -11.24
C LEU A 90 6.09 -11.76 -10.75
N VAL A 91 5.08 -11.53 -11.60
CA VAL A 91 3.67 -11.72 -11.23
C VAL A 91 3.38 -13.18 -10.96
N THR A 92 3.92 -14.10 -11.76
CA THR A 92 3.75 -15.55 -11.58
C THR A 92 4.35 -16.00 -10.26
N GLU A 93 5.60 -15.62 -9.97
CA GLU A 93 6.28 -15.97 -8.72
C GLU A 93 5.56 -15.43 -7.49
N ILE A 94 5.12 -14.15 -7.52
CA ILE A 94 4.33 -13.58 -6.43
C ILE A 94 3.05 -14.37 -6.21
N TRP A 95 2.39 -14.78 -7.28
CA TRP A 95 1.16 -15.56 -7.17
C TRP A 95 1.42 -16.95 -6.58
N GLU A 96 2.37 -17.69 -7.12
CA GLU A 96 2.72 -19.04 -6.67
C GLU A 96 3.18 -19.08 -5.22
N PHE A 97 3.90 -18.05 -4.77
CA PHE A 97 4.31 -17.93 -3.37
C PHE A 97 3.13 -17.71 -2.40
N ASN A 98 2.03 -17.12 -2.87
CA ASN A 98 0.90 -16.75 -2.01
C ASN A 98 -0.31 -17.68 -2.15
N PHE A 99 -0.41 -18.49 -3.21
CA PHE A 99 -1.61 -19.28 -3.51
C PHE A 99 -1.25 -20.64 -4.10
N ASP A 100 -1.92 -21.70 -3.62
CA ASP A 100 -1.77 -23.07 -4.11
C ASP A 100 -2.55 -23.35 -5.41
N ARG A 101 -3.00 -22.33 -6.11
CA ARG A 101 -3.76 -22.43 -7.36
C ARG A 101 -3.12 -21.64 -8.48
N LYS A 102 -3.31 -22.09 -9.71
CA LYS A 102 -2.80 -21.36 -10.89
C LYS A 102 -3.48 -19.99 -11.02
N LEU A 103 -2.70 -19.01 -11.42
CA LEU A 103 -3.20 -17.68 -11.76
C LEU A 103 -4.06 -17.77 -13.03
N SER A 104 -5.28 -17.26 -12.94
CA SER A 104 -6.17 -17.23 -14.10
C SER A 104 -5.71 -16.14 -15.08
N ARG A 105 -5.55 -16.54 -16.34
CA ARG A 105 -5.25 -15.59 -17.42
C ARG A 105 -6.34 -14.52 -17.55
N GLU A 106 -7.59 -14.91 -17.43
CA GLU A 106 -8.73 -13.99 -17.47
C GLU A 106 -8.64 -12.92 -16.36
N THR A 107 -8.26 -13.32 -15.14
CA THR A 107 -8.07 -12.38 -14.03
C THR A 107 -6.99 -11.33 -14.34
N ILE A 108 -5.87 -11.77 -14.93
CA ILE A 108 -4.81 -10.84 -15.33
C ILE A 108 -5.30 -9.89 -16.43
N GLU A 109 -5.95 -10.42 -17.48
CA GLU A 109 -6.45 -9.62 -18.61
C GLU A 109 -7.49 -8.57 -18.16
N GLN A 110 -8.37 -8.92 -17.23
CA GLN A 110 -9.33 -7.97 -16.63
C GLN A 110 -8.62 -6.85 -15.86
N LEU A 111 -7.61 -7.19 -15.05
CA LEU A 111 -6.84 -6.20 -14.28
C LEU A 111 -5.99 -5.31 -15.19
N LEU A 112 -5.35 -5.87 -16.23
CA LEU A 112 -4.61 -5.09 -17.21
C LEU A 112 -5.53 -4.10 -17.93
N THR A 113 -6.71 -4.55 -18.35
CA THR A 113 -7.73 -3.69 -18.98
C THR A 113 -8.18 -2.58 -18.03
N PHE A 114 -8.51 -2.91 -16.79
CA PHE A 114 -8.90 -1.94 -15.78
C PHE A 114 -7.82 -0.88 -15.54
N LEU A 115 -6.56 -1.31 -15.46
CA LEU A 115 -5.40 -0.45 -15.22
C LEU A 115 -4.87 0.21 -16.51
N GLU A 116 -5.53 0.01 -17.66
CA GLU A 116 -5.12 0.57 -18.96
C GLU A 116 -3.65 0.23 -19.31
N LEU A 117 -3.28 -1.00 -19.00
CA LEU A 117 -1.98 -1.57 -19.37
C LEU A 117 -2.16 -2.45 -20.61
N SER A 118 -1.22 -2.34 -21.56
CA SER A 118 -1.26 -3.20 -22.74
C SER A 118 -0.97 -4.67 -22.34
N PRO A 119 -1.58 -5.66 -22.99
CA PRO A 119 -1.27 -7.07 -22.73
C PRO A 119 0.21 -7.41 -22.88
N GLY A 120 0.92 -6.75 -23.82
CA GLY A 120 2.35 -6.93 -24.04
C GLY A 120 3.25 -6.39 -22.93
N ILE A 121 2.69 -5.70 -21.92
CA ILE A 121 3.48 -5.20 -20.79
C ILE A 121 4.11 -6.33 -19.97
N LEU A 122 3.48 -7.50 -19.93
CA LEU A 122 4.00 -8.66 -19.20
C LEU A 122 5.34 -9.16 -19.73
N GLU A 123 5.64 -8.89 -20.99
CA GLU A 123 6.92 -9.26 -21.63
C GLU A 123 8.04 -8.23 -21.36
N LYS A 124 7.68 -7.05 -20.84
CA LYS A 124 8.69 -6.02 -20.49
C LYS A 124 9.49 -6.44 -19.27
N ARG A 125 10.72 -5.99 -19.22
CA ARG A 125 11.50 -6.01 -17.98
C ARG A 125 11.03 -4.89 -17.05
N THR A 126 11.09 -5.13 -15.76
CA THR A 126 10.70 -4.16 -14.73
C THR A 126 11.49 -2.86 -14.83
N GLY A 127 12.75 -2.93 -15.28
CA GLY A 127 13.61 -1.76 -15.51
C GLY A 127 13.12 -0.82 -16.61
N ASP A 128 12.38 -1.35 -17.60
CA ASP A 128 11.91 -0.61 -18.79
C ASP A 128 10.54 0.06 -18.56
N LEU A 129 9.97 -0.06 -17.38
CA LEU A 129 8.67 0.53 -17.04
C LEU A 129 8.80 2.04 -16.80
N SER A 130 7.90 2.80 -17.39
CA SER A 130 7.66 4.18 -16.98
C SER A 130 7.16 4.26 -15.53
N GLY A 131 7.27 5.44 -14.89
CA GLY A 131 6.78 5.64 -13.52
C GLY A 131 5.30 5.30 -13.37
N GLY A 132 4.45 5.73 -14.32
CA GLY A 132 3.03 5.42 -14.31
C GLY A 132 2.72 3.93 -14.57
N GLU A 133 3.46 3.25 -15.45
CA GLU A 133 3.34 1.80 -15.65
C GLU A 133 3.74 1.06 -14.37
N ARG A 134 4.86 1.45 -13.74
CA ARG A 134 5.36 0.86 -12.50
C ARG A 134 4.34 0.99 -11.38
N GLN A 135 3.71 2.16 -11.24
CA GLN A 135 2.68 2.39 -10.24
C GLN A 135 1.43 1.53 -10.48
N ARG A 136 0.98 1.43 -11.73
CA ARG A 136 -0.15 0.56 -12.09
C ARG A 136 0.16 -0.93 -11.92
N ILE A 137 1.39 -1.36 -12.17
CA ILE A 137 1.84 -2.73 -11.87
C ILE A 137 1.85 -2.99 -10.35
N GLY A 138 2.29 -2.04 -9.54
CA GLY A 138 2.17 -2.15 -8.08
C GLY A 138 0.72 -2.37 -7.62
N LEU A 139 -0.23 -1.62 -8.19
CA LEU A 139 -1.66 -1.79 -7.93
C LEU A 139 -2.18 -3.15 -8.42
N LEU A 140 -1.75 -3.61 -9.61
CA LEU A 140 -2.08 -4.94 -10.13
C LEU A 140 -1.68 -6.03 -9.13
N ILE A 141 -0.46 -5.99 -8.61
CA ILE A 141 0.02 -6.92 -7.59
C ILE A 141 -0.88 -6.85 -6.33
N GLY A 142 -1.24 -5.65 -5.88
CA GLY A 142 -2.15 -5.47 -4.75
C GLY A 142 -3.52 -6.12 -4.96
N PHE A 143 -4.12 -5.94 -6.14
CA PHE A 143 -5.40 -6.57 -6.49
C PHE A 143 -5.28 -8.10 -6.56
N LEU A 144 -4.21 -8.63 -7.12
CA LEU A 144 -3.94 -10.07 -7.16
C LEU A 144 -3.79 -10.66 -5.76
N LEU A 145 -3.00 -10.03 -4.90
CA LEU A 145 -2.77 -10.46 -3.52
C LEU A 145 -4.03 -10.36 -2.66
N ASN A 146 -4.90 -9.42 -2.96
CA ASN A 146 -6.20 -9.23 -2.33
C ASN A 146 -6.18 -9.20 -0.79
N ARG A 147 -5.14 -8.62 -0.18
CA ARG A 147 -5.00 -8.55 1.28
C ARG A 147 -6.10 -7.69 1.92
N PRO A 148 -6.50 -7.97 3.18
CA PRO A 148 -7.57 -7.22 3.85
C PRO A 148 -7.18 -5.79 4.26
N ILE A 149 -5.89 -5.52 4.47
CA ILE A 149 -5.39 -4.23 4.92
C ILE A 149 -4.38 -3.69 3.90
N TRP A 150 -4.60 -2.46 3.45
CA TRP A 150 -3.75 -1.81 2.46
C TRP A 150 -3.09 -0.56 3.06
N LEU A 151 -1.76 -0.49 2.92
CA LEU A 151 -0.95 0.67 3.23
C LEU A 151 -0.50 1.29 1.91
N LEU A 152 -0.96 2.48 1.59
CA LEU A 152 -0.79 3.11 0.29
C LEU A 152 -0.02 4.43 0.46
N ASP A 153 1.24 4.45 -0.01
CA ASP A 153 2.09 5.66 0.03
C ASP A 153 2.11 6.30 -1.36
N GLU A 154 1.44 7.43 -1.52
CA GLU A 154 1.26 8.18 -2.77
C GLU A 154 0.80 7.29 -3.95
N PRO A 155 -0.30 6.52 -3.81
CA PRO A 155 -0.67 5.46 -4.75
C PRO A 155 -1.03 5.95 -6.16
N THR A 156 -1.19 7.26 -6.35
CA THR A 156 -1.64 7.86 -7.61
C THR A 156 -0.68 8.93 -8.14
N SER A 157 0.44 9.19 -7.49
CA SER A 157 1.33 10.34 -7.77
C SER A 157 1.87 10.38 -9.22
N ALA A 158 2.14 9.23 -9.83
CA ALA A 158 2.69 9.13 -11.20
C ALA A 158 1.60 8.93 -12.29
N LEU A 159 0.32 9.09 -11.95
CA LEU A 159 -0.81 8.89 -12.85
C LEU A 159 -1.39 10.24 -13.34
N ASP A 160 -2.01 10.24 -14.52
CA ASP A 160 -2.81 11.37 -14.96
C ASP A 160 -4.13 11.52 -14.17
N ASN A 161 -4.79 12.66 -14.29
CA ASN A 161 -5.96 13.00 -13.49
C ASN A 161 -7.15 12.03 -13.68
N ALA A 162 -7.36 11.53 -14.90
CA ALA A 162 -8.44 10.59 -15.18
C ALA A 162 -8.20 9.25 -14.48
N MET A 163 -6.97 8.74 -14.60
CA MET A 163 -6.55 7.51 -13.94
C MET A 163 -6.52 7.66 -12.41
N LYS A 164 -6.03 8.79 -11.87
CA LYS A 164 -6.08 9.09 -10.42
C LYS A 164 -7.49 8.93 -9.86
N LYS A 165 -8.46 9.57 -10.53
CA LYS A 165 -9.87 9.53 -10.11
C LYS A 165 -10.42 8.11 -10.18
N LYS A 166 -10.21 7.42 -11.30
CA LYS A 166 -10.66 6.04 -11.53
C LYS A 166 -10.12 5.07 -10.46
N ILE A 167 -8.82 5.15 -10.16
CA ILE A 167 -8.18 4.30 -9.14
C ILE A 167 -8.69 4.65 -7.74
N ALA A 168 -8.79 5.94 -7.39
CA ALA A 168 -9.29 6.35 -6.09
C ALA A 168 -10.72 5.87 -5.85
N GLU A 169 -11.63 6.10 -6.80
CA GLU A 169 -13.03 5.64 -6.72
C GLU A 169 -13.11 4.12 -6.54
N HIS A 170 -12.34 3.38 -7.33
CA HIS A 170 -12.33 1.92 -7.24
C HIS A 170 -11.81 1.44 -5.88
N LEU A 171 -10.64 1.94 -5.42
CA LEU A 171 -10.06 1.55 -4.14
C LEU A 171 -11.00 1.88 -2.97
N LEU A 172 -11.65 3.04 -3.01
CA LEU A 172 -12.61 3.44 -1.98
C LEU A 172 -13.87 2.58 -1.95
N SER A 173 -14.27 1.97 -3.07
CA SER A 173 -15.41 1.05 -3.15
C SER A 173 -15.13 -0.35 -2.58
N LEU A 174 -13.86 -0.72 -2.40
CA LEU A 174 -13.51 -2.05 -1.91
C LEU A 174 -13.81 -2.22 -0.41
N ASP A 175 -14.23 -3.41 -0.02
CA ASP A 175 -14.37 -3.82 1.39
C ASP A 175 -12.99 -4.12 2.01
N LYS A 176 -12.15 -3.08 2.10
CA LYS A 176 -10.77 -3.16 2.62
C LYS A 176 -10.54 -2.08 3.66
N THR A 177 -9.70 -2.38 4.63
CA THR A 177 -9.15 -1.37 5.52
C THR A 177 -7.97 -0.70 4.83
N MET A 178 -7.95 0.63 4.76
CA MET A 178 -6.88 1.34 4.07
C MET A 178 -6.32 2.48 4.91
N ILE A 179 -5.00 2.58 4.93
CA ILE A 179 -4.31 3.79 5.38
C ILE A 179 -3.59 4.35 4.15
N ILE A 180 -3.95 5.57 3.79
CA ILE A 180 -3.52 6.23 2.57
C ILE A 180 -2.71 7.46 2.95
N ILE A 181 -1.54 7.63 2.39
CA ILE A 181 -0.76 8.87 2.43
C ILE A 181 -0.83 9.43 1.02
N SER A 182 -1.45 10.58 0.83
CA SER A 182 -1.49 11.24 -0.48
C SER A 182 -1.79 12.73 -0.36
N HIS A 183 -1.28 13.49 -1.32
CA HIS A 183 -1.59 14.91 -1.51
C HIS A 183 -2.63 15.14 -2.62
N ASP A 184 -3.03 14.09 -3.33
CA ASP A 184 -3.98 14.20 -4.44
C ASP A 184 -5.41 14.52 -3.94
N HIS A 185 -6.08 15.47 -4.60
CA HIS A 185 -7.44 15.88 -4.26
C HIS A 185 -8.49 14.76 -4.43
N CYS A 186 -8.28 13.84 -5.35
CA CYS A 186 -9.20 12.72 -5.57
C CYS A 186 -9.46 11.85 -4.31
N TRP A 187 -8.56 11.87 -3.34
CA TRP A 187 -8.74 11.21 -2.04
C TRP A 187 -9.46 12.09 -1.03
N GLN A 188 -9.21 13.42 -1.07
CA GLN A 188 -9.70 14.36 -0.06
C GLN A 188 -11.19 14.69 -0.24
N ASP A 189 -11.67 14.65 -1.48
CA ASP A 189 -13.04 15.06 -1.85
C ASP A 189 -14.08 13.96 -1.59
N SER A 190 -13.65 12.79 -1.13
CA SER A 190 -14.54 11.65 -0.88
C SER A 190 -15.04 11.62 0.56
N SER A 191 -16.35 11.50 0.74
CA SER A 191 -16.99 11.27 2.04
C SER A 191 -16.70 9.87 2.63
N ALA A 192 -16.15 8.95 1.83
CA ALA A 192 -15.79 7.61 2.27
C ALA A 192 -14.47 7.56 3.05
N VAL A 193 -13.77 8.69 3.18
CA VAL A 193 -12.44 8.77 3.76
C VAL A 193 -12.46 9.63 5.03
N ARG A 194 -11.93 9.10 6.12
CA ARG A 194 -11.62 9.89 7.31
C ARG A 194 -10.24 10.53 7.13
N ILE A 195 -10.17 11.84 7.33
CA ILE A 195 -8.94 12.61 7.18
C ILE A 195 -8.26 12.80 8.53
N GLU A 196 -7.02 12.36 8.63
CA GLU A 196 -6.09 12.62 9.74
C GLU A 196 -5.07 13.66 9.31
N ARG A 197 -5.02 14.79 10.01
CA ARG A 197 -4.08 15.90 9.71
C ARG A 197 -2.93 15.86 10.69
N TRP A 198 -1.73 15.66 10.18
CA TRP A 198 -0.51 15.70 10.96
C TRP A 198 0.18 17.05 10.80
N SER A 199 0.61 17.62 11.92
CA SER A 199 1.24 18.95 12.00
C SER A 199 2.56 18.89 12.77
#